data_41b2b60004a7af46b4bf1961604c3684
#
_entry.id   41b2b60004a7af46b4bf1961604c3684
#
_cell.length_a   1.000
_cell.length_b   1.000
_cell.length_c   1.000
_cell.angle_alpha   90.00
_cell.angle_beta   90.00
_cell.angle_gamma   90.00
#
_symmetry.space_group_name_H-M   'P 1'
#
loop_
_entity.id
_entity.type
_entity.pdbx_description
1 polymer ?
#
loop_
_entity_poly.entity_id
_entity_poly.type
_entity_poly.pdbx_seq_one_letter_code
_entity_poly.pdbx_strand_id
1 'polypeptide(L)'
;YQAVGIGPGLGRAEDTEAALLDQIDSCQTPMIVDADALNLLGEHRSYIGRLPKGSILTPHPKELERLVGKCQNSYERLTKARELAKSAGVYIILKGAYSVIIAPSGKCWFNPTGNPGMATGGSGDVLTGVVLALLAQGYDAETAARMAAYVHGLAGDIACKKHGAMGMTAGDIVTCLPLAWRMLEEKL
;
A
#
# COMPACT_ATOMS: atom_id res chain seq x y z
N TYR A 1 -9.04 7.16 16.91
CA TYR A 1 -8.21 7.34 15.69
C TYR A 1 -9.10 7.31 14.46
N GLN A 2 -8.73 8.05 13.40
CA GLN A 2 -9.45 8.08 12.11
C GLN A 2 -8.99 6.97 11.17
N ALA A 3 -7.76 6.48 11.32
CA ALA A 3 -7.19 5.36 10.59
C ALA A 3 -6.06 4.71 11.38
N VAL A 4 -5.74 3.46 11.05
CA VAL A 4 -4.65 2.69 11.67
C VAL A 4 -3.76 2.12 10.58
N GLY A 5 -2.43 2.34 10.69
CA GLY A 5 -1.43 1.71 9.83
C GLY A 5 -0.69 0.63 10.59
N ILE A 6 -0.57 -0.57 10.00
CA ILE A 6 0.04 -1.72 10.67
C ILE A 6 0.87 -2.56 9.69
N GLY A 7 1.99 -3.09 10.18
CA GLY A 7 2.77 -4.09 9.46
C GLY A 7 4.25 -3.82 9.32
N PRO A 8 4.71 -2.61 8.94
CA PRO A 8 6.14 -2.32 8.85
C PRO A 8 6.86 -2.62 10.18
N GLY A 9 7.85 -3.53 10.15
CA GLY A 9 8.64 -3.89 11.31
C GLY A 9 7.89 -4.61 12.44
N LEU A 10 6.70 -5.11 12.17
CA LEU A 10 5.82 -5.74 13.18
C LEU A 10 6.42 -7.05 13.72
N GLY A 11 7.14 -7.80 12.88
CA GLY A 11 7.56 -9.16 13.18
C GLY A 11 6.43 -10.19 13.00
N ARG A 12 6.75 -11.47 13.24
CA ARG A 12 5.84 -12.60 12.99
C ARG A 12 5.81 -13.61 14.15
N ALA A 13 6.04 -13.13 15.38
CA ALA A 13 5.91 -13.96 16.57
C ALA A 13 4.43 -14.27 16.85
N GLU A 14 4.14 -15.36 17.55
CA GLU A 14 2.77 -15.79 17.89
C GLU A 14 1.98 -14.69 18.64
N ASP A 15 2.63 -13.99 19.57
CA ASP A 15 2.00 -12.88 20.29
C ASP A 15 1.66 -11.72 19.37
N THR A 16 2.52 -11.45 18.36
CA THR A 16 2.29 -10.42 17.35
C THR A 16 1.11 -10.79 16.44
N GLU A 17 1.05 -12.07 16.06
CA GLU A 17 -0.06 -12.59 15.27
C GLU A 17 -1.38 -12.45 16.02
N ALA A 18 -1.44 -12.92 17.27
CA ALA A 18 -2.64 -12.79 18.10
C ALA A 18 -3.08 -11.33 18.24
N ALA A 19 -2.14 -10.42 18.51
CA ALA A 19 -2.42 -8.99 18.64
C ALA A 19 -2.94 -8.38 17.35
N LEU A 20 -2.41 -8.77 16.18
CA LEU A 20 -2.90 -8.32 14.88
C LEU A 20 -4.35 -8.75 14.65
N LEU A 21 -4.67 -10.03 14.92
CA LEU A 21 -6.01 -10.57 14.71
C LEU A 21 -7.02 -9.90 15.65
N ASP A 22 -6.68 -9.70 16.93
CA ASP A 22 -7.48 -8.97 17.90
C ASP A 22 -7.69 -7.50 17.47
N GLN A 23 -6.65 -6.86 16.93
CA GLN A 23 -6.74 -5.49 16.43
C GLN A 23 -7.71 -5.40 15.24
N ILE A 24 -7.70 -6.37 14.32
CA ILE A 24 -8.62 -6.41 13.18
C ILE A 24 -10.06 -6.56 13.67
N ASP A 25 -10.30 -7.44 14.65
CA ASP A 25 -11.64 -7.71 15.18
C ASP A 25 -12.22 -6.54 15.97
N SER A 26 -11.39 -5.76 16.63
CA SER A 26 -11.81 -4.62 17.45
C SER A 26 -11.84 -3.29 16.69
N CYS A 27 -11.11 -3.17 15.58
CA CYS A 27 -10.97 -1.91 14.84
C CYS A 27 -12.24 -1.58 14.05
N GLN A 28 -12.70 -0.32 14.15
CA GLN A 28 -13.88 0.19 13.42
C GLN A 28 -13.49 1.22 12.36
N THR A 29 -12.22 1.61 12.29
CA THR A 29 -11.71 2.62 11.35
C THR A 29 -10.90 1.96 10.24
N PRO A 30 -10.80 2.56 9.05
CA PRO A 30 -9.99 2.01 7.96
C PRO A 30 -8.57 1.69 8.39
N MET A 31 -8.07 0.54 7.97
CA MET A 31 -6.71 0.08 8.23
C MET A 31 -5.87 0.10 6.96
N ILE A 32 -4.62 0.50 7.09
CA ILE A 32 -3.58 0.25 6.09
C ILE A 32 -2.77 -0.94 6.57
N VAL A 33 -2.71 -1.98 5.74
CA VAL A 33 -2.01 -3.23 6.06
C VAL A 33 -0.89 -3.45 5.05
N ASP A 34 0.35 -3.53 5.56
CA ASP A 34 1.56 -3.70 4.74
C ASP A 34 2.50 -4.74 5.35
N ALA A 35 3.52 -5.14 4.63
CA ALA A 35 4.69 -5.89 5.10
C ALA A 35 4.34 -7.14 5.94
N ASP A 36 4.81 -7.20 7.20
CA ASP A 36 4.63 -8.38 8.05
C ASP A 36 3.16 -8.67 8.36
N ALA A 37 2.31 -7.65 8.47
CA ALA A 37 0.88 -7.87 8.67
C ALA A 37 0.23 -8.54 7.45
N LEU A 38 0.64 -8.22 6.20
CA LEU A 38 0.20 -8.95 5.01
C LEU A 38 0.68 -10.41 5.01
N ASN A 39 1.90 -10.64 5.51
CA ASN A 39 2.44 -11.99 5.61
C ASN A 39 1.62 -12.84 6.59
N LEU A 40 1.29 -12.30 7.78
CA LEU A 40 0.43 -12.94 8.77
C LEU A 40 -0.99 -13.18 8.23
N LEU A 41 -1.59 -12.20 7.55
CA LEU A 41 -2.89 -12.39 6.88
C LEU A 41 -2.85 -13.43 5.77
N GLY A 42 -1.70 -13.70 5.16
CA GLY A 42 -1.51 -14.81 4.22
C GLY A 42 -1.73 -16.20 4.86
N GLU A 43 -1.44 -16.32 6.15
CA GLU A 43 -1.67 -17.50 6.97
C GLU A 43 -3.11 -17.55 7.53
N HIS A 44 -3.74 -16.38 7.71
CA HIS A 44 -5.10 -16.19 8.26
C HIS A 44 -6.05 -15.48 7.26
N ARG A 45 -6.18 -16.00 6.04
CA ARG A 45 -6.87 -15.34 4.93
C ARG A 45 -8.34 -14.95 5.22
N SER A 46 -9.01 -15.68 6.10
CA SER A 46 -10.39 -15.36 6.52
C SER A 46 -10.51 -13.99 7.20
N TYR A 47 -9.42 -13.51 7.80
CA TYR A 47 -9.40 -12.20 8.46
C TYR A 47 -9.36 -11.02 7.48
N ILE A 48 -8.98 -11.23 6.21
CA ILE A 48 -8.97 -10.15 5.21
C ILE A 48 -10.39 -9.61 5.00
N GLY A 49 -11.39 -10.47 4.98
CA GLY A 49 -12.80 -10.08 4.89
C GLY A 49 -13.39 -9.44 6.15
N ARG A 50 -12.64 -9.44 7.27
CA ARG A 50 -13.02 -8.82 8.54
C ARG A 50 -12.45 -7.41 8.72
N LEU A 51 -11.54 -7.00 7.81
CA LEU A 51 -10.98 -5.64 7.82
C LEU A 51 -12.10 -4.60 7.69
N PRO A 52 -12.03 -3.49 8.42
CA PRO A 52 -13.00 -2.41 8.32
C PRO A 52 -13.16 -1.90 6.88
N LYS A 53 -14.38 -1.48 6.53
CA LYS A 53 -14.66 -0.90 5.21
C LYS A 53 -13.73 0.28 4.91
N GLY A 54 -13.19 0.32 3.70
CA GLY A 54 -12.23 1.35 3.31
C GLY A 54 -10.78 1.02 3.66
N SER A 55 -10.49 -0.17 4.21
CA SER A 55 -9.12 -0.60 4.44
C SER A 55 -8.35 -0.77 3.12
N ILE A 56 -7.05 -0.54 3.18
CA ILE A 56 -6.14 -0.55 2.03
C ILE A 56 -4.99 -1.52 2.31
N LEU A 57 -4.78 -2.48 1.41
CA LEU A 57 -3.64 -3.38 1.41
C LEU A 57 -2.58 -2.85 0.43
N THR A 58 -1.29 -2.93 0.80
CA THR A 58 -0.19 -2.43 -0.04
C THR A 58 0.82 -3.51 -0.43
N PRO A 59 0.38 -4.68 -0.96
CA PRO A 59 1.26 -5.80 -1.24
C PRO A 59 2.23 -5.52 -2.40
N HIS A 60 3.48 -5.96 -2.27
CA HIS A 60 4.32 -6.26 -3.42
C HIS A 60 3.93 -7.65 -4.01
N PRO A 61 4.40 -8.04 -5.22
CA PRO A 61 3.96 -9.28 -5.87
C PRO A 61 4.05 -10.54 -5.00
N LYS A 62 5.13 -10.71 -4.22
CA LYS A 62 5.30 -11.89 -3.37
C LYS A 62 4.37 -11.90 -2.15
N GLU A 63 4.07 -10.73 -1.58
CA GLU A 63 3.07 -10.60 -0.50
C GLU A 63 1.68 -10.93 -1.02
N LEU A 64 1.31 -10.40 -2.20
CA LEU A 64 0.05 -10.76 -2.82
C LEU A 64 -0.09 -12.26 -3.04
N GLU A 65 0.95 -12.94 -3.53
CA GLU A 65 0.93 -14.39 -3.73
C GLU A 65 0.71 -15.20 -2.44
N ARG A 66 1.08 -14.67 -1.28
CA ARG A 66 0.73 -15.29 0.01
C ARG A 66 -0.77 -15.18 0.31
N LEU A 67 -1.38 -14.07 -0.10
CA LEU A 67 -2.82 -13.83 0.10
C LEU A 67 -3.69 -14.64 -0.88
N VAL A 68 -3.29 -14.73 -2.16
CA VAL A 68 -4.13 -15.27 -3.25
C VAL A 68 -3.61 -16.54 -3.90
N GLY A 69 -2.45 -17.04 -3.47
CA GLY A 69 -1.73 -18.15 -4.11
C GLY A 69 -0.83 -17.69 -5.26
N LYS A 70 0.04 -18.60 -5.72
CA LYS A 70 1.01 -18.34 -6.79
C LYS A 70 0.34 -17.81 -8.05
N CYS A 71 1.03 -16.92 -8.76
CA CYS A 71 0.61 -16.34 -10.03
C CYS A 71 1.64 -16.66 -11.12
N GLN A 72 1.19 -17.15 -12.26
CA GLN A 72 2.08 -17.50 -13.39
C GLN A 72 2.59 -16.27 -14.16
N ASN A 73 1.81 -15.20 -14.17
CA ASN A 73 2.13 -13.95 -14.89
C ASN A 73 1.42 -12.74 -14.27
N SER A 74 1.71 -11.56 -14.84
CA SER A 74 1.14 -10.29 -14.34
C SER A 74 -0.37 -10.19 -14.55
N TYR A 75 -0.93 -10.80 -15.59
CA TYR A 75 -2.36 -10.81 -15.86
C TYR A 75 -3.10 -11.62 -14.79
N GLU A 76 -2.64 -12.82 -14.49
CA GLU A 76 -3.22 -13.66 -13.44
C GLU A 76 -3.10 -12.98 -12.08
N ARG A 77 -1.97 -12.33 -11.80
CA ARG A 77 -1.75 -11.55 -10.58
C ARG A 77 -2.78 -10.44 -10.43
N LEU A 78 -3.00 -9.66 -11.49
CA LEU A 78 -4.00 -8.60 -11.49
C LEU A 78 -5.42 -9.15 -11.31
N THR A 79 -5.76 -10.25 -11.97
CA THR A 79 -7.06 -10.91 -11.86
C THR A 79 -7.32 -11.36 -10.42
N LYS A 80 -6.39 -12.08 -9.81
CA LYS A 80 -6.52 -12.55 -8.42
C LYS A 80 -6.57 -11.38 -7.41
N ALA A 81 -5.80 -10.31 -7.65
CA ALA A 81 -5.87 -9.11 -6.81
C ALA A 81 -7.25 -8.42 -6.90
N ARG A 82 -7.86 -8.37 -8.08
CA ARG A 82 -9.22 -7.85 -8.27
C ARG A 82 -10.28 -8.71 -7.59
N GLU A 83 -10.15 -10.02 -7.66
CA GLU A 83 -11.03 -10.96 -6.97
C GLU A 83 -10.93 -10.80 -5.45
N LEU A 84 -9.72 -10.67 -4.90
CA LEU A 84 -9.49 -10.40 -3.49
C LEU A 84 -10.10 -9.06 -3.07
N ALA A 85 -9.83 -7.98 -3.82
CA ALA A 85 -10.38 -6.65 -3.51
C ALA A 85 -11.92 -6.68 -3.47
N LYS A 86 -12.55 -7.36 -4.43
CA LYS A 86 -14.00 -7.50 -4.52
C LYS A 86 -14.57 -8.35 -3.38
N SER A 87 -14.00 -9.51 -3.12
CA SER A 87 -14.51 -10.46 -2.13
C SER A 87 -14.36 -9.97 -0.69
N ALA A 88 -13.25 -9.28 -0.40
CA ALA A 88 -12.97 -8.74 0.93
C ALA A 88 -13.47 -7.30 1.14
N GLY A 89 -13.90 -6.60 0.09
CA GLY A 89 -14.34 -5.22 0.21
C GLY A 89 -13.22 -4.21 0.50
N VAL A 90 -11.97 -4.54 0.15
CA VAL A 90 -10.78 -3.73 0.45
C VAL A 90 -10.20 -3.10 -0.81
N TYR A 91 -9.47 -2.00 -0.64
CA TYR A 91 -8.62 -1.45 -1.70
C TYR A 91 -7.25 -2.14 -1.70
N ILE A 92 -6.62 -2.25 -2.85
CA ILE A 92 -5.28 -2.81 -2.97
C ILE A 92 -4.41 -1.86 -3.78
N ILE A 93 -3.24 -1.50 -3.25
CA ILE A 93 -2.16 -0.88 -4.01
C ILE A 93 -1.13 -1.99 -4.30
N LEU A 94 -1.26 -2.63 -5.45
CA LEU A 94 -0.31 -3.64 -5.89
C LEU A 94 0.98 -2.96 -6.36
N LYS A 95 2.02 -3.03 -5.53
CA LYS A 95 3.33 -2.41 -5.79
C LYS A 95 4.05 -3.09 -6.97
N GLY A 96 4.67 -2.30 -7.84
CA GLY A 96 5.43 -2.77 -9.00
C GLY A 96 5.93 -1.61 -9.86
N ALA A 97 6.53 -1.91 -11.01
CA ALA A 97 7.04 -0.88 -11.95
C ALA A 97 5.94 0.12 -12.34
N TYR A 98 4.72 -0.37 -12.50
CA TYR A 98 3.48 0.42 -12.61
C TYR A 98 2.55 -0.06 -11.50
N SER A 99 2.60 0.59 -10.34
CA SER A 99 1.71 0.23 -9.23
C SER A 99 0.25 0.32 -9.68
N VAL A 100 -0.56 -0.67 -9.32
CA VAL A 100 -1.97 -0.71 -9.70
C VAL A 100 -2.83 -0.51 -8.46
N ILE A 101 -3.69 0.50 -8.50
CA ILE A 101 -4.69 0.73 -7.47
C ILE A 101 -5.97 0.00 -7.90
N ILE A 102 -6.49 -0.85 -7.02
CA ILE A 102 -7.62 -1.73 -7.30
C ILE A 102 -8.71 -1.44 -6.27
N ALA A 103 -9.89 -1.07 -6.74
CA ALA A 103 -11.05 -0.86 -5.89
C ALA A 103 -11.86 -2.14 -5.68
N PRO A 104 -12.69 -2.21 -4.61
CA PRO A 104 -13.65 -3.32 -4.40
C PRO A 104 -14.64 -3.51 -5.56
N SER A 105 -14.90 -2.46 -6.33
CA SER A 105 -15.70 -2.53 -7.56
C SER A 105 -15.02 -3.29 -8.70
N GLY A 106 -13.73 -3.62 -8.56
CA GLY A 106 -12.89 -4.19 -9.60
C GLY A 106 -12.30 -3.16 -10.58
N LYS A 107 -12.58 -1.86 -10.39
CA LYS A 107 -11.95 -0.79 -11.15
C LYS A 107 -10.47 -0.69 -10.82
N CYS A 108 -9.64 -0.43 -11.83
CA CYS A 108 -8.19 -0.37 -11.68
C CYS A 108 -7.65 0.94 -12.26
N TRP A 109 -6.62 1.50 -11.60
CA TRP A 109 -5.83 2.62 -12.09
C TRP A 109 -4.36 2.27 -12.05
N PHE A 110 -3.66 2.56 -13.12
CA PHE A 110 -2.22 2.35 -13.22
C PHE A 110 -1.49 3.64 -12.89
N ASN A 111 -0.59 3.57 -11.93
CA ASN A 111 0.22 4.72 -11.52
C ASN A 111 1.39 4.91 -12.49
N PRO A 112 1.52 6.09 -13.14
CA PRO A 112 2.59 6.37 -14.10
C PRO A 112 3.88 6.89 -13.45
N THR A 113 3.88 7.18 -12.14
CA THR A 113 5.03 7.75 -11.42
C THR A 113 5.83 6.66 -10.71
N GLY A 114 7.08 6.95 -10.43
CA GLY A 114 8.02 6.05 -9.78
C GLY A 114 9.07 5.50 -10.73
N ASN A 115 10.17 5.02 -10.17
CA ASN A 115 11.32 4.53 -10.90
C ASN A 115 11.98 3.34 -10.18
N PRO A 116 12.88 2.59 -10.86
CA PRO A 116 13.52 1.42 -10.25
C PRO A 116 14.35 1.70 -8.99
N GLY A 117 14.88 2.93 -8.82
CA GLY A 117 15.61 3.32 -7.61
C GLY A 117 14.76 3.27 -6.34
N MET A 118 13.42 3.28 -6.47
CA MET A 118 12.50 3.12 -5.34
C MET A 118 12.46 1.69 -4.79
N ALA A 119 13.12 0.73 -5.42
CA ALA A 119 13.28 -0.63 -4.90
C ALA A 119 14.34 -0.68 -3.79
N THR A 120 14.24 0.21 -2.81
CA THR A 120 15.11 0.34 -1.65
C THR A 120 14.31 0.07 -0.36
N GLY A 121 15.01 -0.38 0.70
CA GLY A 121 14.37 -0.65 1.99
C GLY A 121 13.70 0.60 2.56
N GLY A 122 12.49 0.44 3.12
CA GLY A 122 11.71 1.53 3.71
C GLY A 122 10.85 2.33 2.72
N SER A 123 11.01 2.17 1.40
CA SER A 123 10.17 2.87 0.41
C SER A 123 8.68 2.50 0.56
N GLY A 124 8.38 1.22 0.86
CA GLY A 124 7.01 0.78 1.15
C GLY A 124 6.44 1.42 2.40
N ASP A 125 7.26 1.57 3.44
CA ASP A 125 6.85 2.17 4.72
C ASP A 125 6.48 3.65 4.52
N VAL A 126 7.22 4.36 3.64
CA VAL A 126 6.86 5.74 3.25
C VAL A 126 5.50 5.78 2.57
N LEU A 127 5.22 4.85 1.63
CA LEU A 127 3.90 4.75 1.00
C LEU A 127 2.81 4.52 2.03
N THR A 128 3.01 3.57 2.95
CA THR A 128 2.07 3.29 4.05
C THR A 128 1.80 4.54 4.88
N GLY A 129 2.82 5.31 5.22
CA GLY A 129 2.69 6.57 5.95
C GLY A 129 1.89 7.63 5.18
N VAL A 130 2.11 7.77 3.87
CA VAL A 130 1.36 8.72 3.01
C VAL A 130 -0.11 8.32 2.90
N VAL A 131 -0.42 7.03 2.71
CA VAL A 131 -1.81 6.53 2.69
C VAL A 131 -2.48 6.80 4.03
N LEU A 132 -1.81 6.47 5.15
CA LEU A 132 -2.34 6.69 6.49
C LEU A 132 -2.65 8.16 6.75
N ALA A 133 -1.75 9.06 6.36
CA ALA A 133 -1.93 10.50 6.52
C ALA A 133 -3.15 11.04 5.76
N LEU A 134 -3.40 10.54 4.55
CA LEU A 134 -4.56 10.95 3.76
C LEU A 134 -5.87 10.42 4.36
N LEU A 135 -5.93 9.15 4.78
CA LEU A 135 -7.11 8.62 5.47
C LEU A 135 -7.38 9.36 6.78
N ALA A 136 -6.34 9.69 7.56
CA ALA A 136 -6.48 10.44 8.81
C ALA A 136 -6.98 11.87 8.59
N GLN A 137 -6.76 12.46 7.41
CA GLN A 137 -7.29 13.77 6.99
C GLN A 137 -8.72 13.68 6.44
N GLY A 138 -9.31 12.49 6.37
CA GLY A 138 -10.70 12.28 5.95
C GLY A 138 -10.91 12.07 4.45
N TYR A 139 -9.84 11.88 3.67
CA TYR A 139 -9.99 11.43 2.27
C TYR A 139 -10.62 10.03 2.24
N ASP A 140 -11.49 9.79 1.28
CA ASP A 140 -12.00 8.44 1.04
C ASP A 140 -10.89 7.49 0.57
N ALA A 141 -11.09 6.19 0.74
CA ALA A 141 -10.04 5.19 0.49
C ALA A 141 -9.60 5.14 -0.99
N GLU A 142 -10.49 5.41 -1.96
CA GLU A 142 -10.12 5.46 -3.38
C GLU A 142 -9.19 6.63 -3.64
N THR A 143 -9.59 7.81 -3.19
CA THR A 143 -8.80 9.04 -3.34
C THR A 143 -7.46 8.90 -2.62
N ALA A 144 -7.46 8.45 -1.35
CA ALA A 144 -6.25 8.25 -0.58
C ALA A 144 -5.26 7.28 -1.26
N ALA A 145 -5.73 6.13 -1.74
CA ALA A 145 -4.88 5.15 -2.41
C ALA A 145 -4.28 5.69 -3.72
N ARG A 146 -5.07 6.39 -4.53
CA ARG A 146 -4.64 6.96 -5.82
C ARG A 146 -3.65 8.11 -5.62
N MET A 147 -3.98 9.05 -4.75
CA MET A 147 -3.11 10.20 -4.45
C MET A 147 -1.79 9.75 -3.82
N ALA A 148 -1.85 8.84 -2.83
CA ALA A 148 -0.65 8.32 -2.18
C ALA A 148 0.29 7.64 -3.17
N ALA A 149 -0.22 6.74 -4.02
CA ALA A 149 0.61 6.06 -5.01
C ALA A 149 1.25 7.06 -5.99
N TYR A 150 0.50 8.06 -6.44
CA TYR A 150 1.00 9.07 -7.39
C TYR A 150 2.06 9.96 -6.74
N VAL A 151 1.78 10.54 -5.59
CA VAL A 151 2.68 11.48 -4.89
C VAL A 151 3.94 10.77 -4.40
N HIS A 152 3.81 9.55 -3.87
CA HIS A 152 4.95 8.74 -3.47
C HIS A 152 5.88 8.43 -4.66
N GLY A 153 5.32 8.01 -5.80
CA GLY A 153 6.08 7.78 -7.02
C GLY A 153 6.73 9.05 -7.55
N LEU A 154 6.01 10.18 -7.57
CA LEU A 154 6.54 11.48 -8.00
C LEU A 154 7.67 11.96 -7.08
N ALA A 155 7.55 11.80 -5.77
CA ALA A 155 8.62 12.10 -4.81
C ALA A 155 9.86 11.23 -5.08
N GLY A 156 9.66 9.94 -5.40
CA GLY A 156 10.73 9.04 -5.83
C GLY A 156 11.39 9.48 -7.13
N ASP A 157 10.63 9.98 -8.10
CA ASP A 157 11.19 10.50 -9.37
C ASP A 157 12.02 11.77 -9.15
N ILE A 158 11.58 12.65 -8.25
CA ILE A 158 12.34 13.85 -7.84
C ILE A 158 13.64 13.44 -7.13
N ALA A 159 13.54 12.51 -6.18
CA ALA A 159 14.69 11.99 -5.44
C ALA A 159 15.71 11.32 -6.38
N CYS A 160 15.24 10.52 -7.33
CA CYS A 160 16.08 9.86 -8.33
C CYS A 160 16.83 10.86 -9.22
N LYS A 161 16.18 11.94 -9.65
CA LYS A 161 16.82 13.01 -10.42
C LYS A 161 17.93 13.71 -9.61
N LYS A 162 17.75 13.83 -8.30
CA LYS A 162 18.70 14.52 -7.40
C LYS A 162 19.87 13.64 -6.97
N HIS A 163 19.63 12.37 -6.67
CA HIS A 163 20.60 11.46 -6.05
C HIS A 163 21.04 10.30 -6.96
N GLY A 164 20.37 10.12 -8.11
CA GLY A 164 20.53 8.94 -8.97
C GLY A 164 19.80 7.73 -8.41
N ALA A 165 19.47 6.77 -9.28
CA ALA A 165 18.71 5.58 -8.90
C ALA A 165 19.44 4.67 -7.91
N MET A 166 20.77 4.63 -7.95
CA MET A 166 21.59 3.78 -7.08
C MET A 166 21.87 4.40 -5.71
N GLY A 167 21.82 5.74 -5.61
CA GLY A 167 22.17 6.46 -4.39
C GLY A 167 20.98 6.88 -3.54
N MET A 168 19.76 6.81 -4.09
CA MET A 168 18.58 7.26 -3.35
C MET A 168 18.14 6.29 -2.27
N THR A 169 17.62 6.84 -1.20
CA THR A 169 17.09 6.11 -0.03
C THR A 169 15.63 6.45 0.20
N ALA A 170 14.96 5.71 1.09
CA ALA A 170 13.60 6.05 1.54
C ALA A 170 13.52 7.45 2.18
N GLY A 171 14.56 7.87 2.90
CA GLY A 171 14.67 9.22 3.48
C GLY A 171 14.66 10.32 2.42
N ASP A 172 15.28 10.08 1.26
CA ASP A 172 15.25 11.03 0.14
C ASP A 172 13.84 11.17 -0.45
N ILE A 173 13.09 10.06 -0.53
CA ILE A 173 11.68 10.09 -0.93
C ILE A 173 10.86 10.96 0.04
N VAL A 174 11.02 10.74 1.36
CA VAL A 174 10.35 11.56 2.40
C VAL A 174 10.67 13.05 2.22
N THR A 175 11.95 13.37 2.03
CA THR A 175 12.42 14.76 1.85
C THR A 175 11.83 15.42 0.60
N CYS A 176 11.51 14.63 -0.43
CA CYS A 176 10.92 15.12 -1.68
C CYS A 176 9.40 15.18 -1.68
N LEU A 177 8.69 14.61 -0.68
CA LEU A 177 7.23 14.64 -0.59
C LEU A 177 6.65 16.06 -0.65
N PRO A 178 7.15 17.08 0.10
CA PRO A 178 6.60 18.43 0.02
C PRO A 178 6.62 19.01 -1.39
N LEU A 179 7.69 18.76 -2.15
CA LEU A 179 7.79 19.22 -3.53
C LEU A 179 6.82 18.48 -4.46
N ALA A 180 6.67 17.17 -4.26
CA ALA A 180 5.72 16.36 -5.02
C ALA A 180 4.27 16.83 -4.80
N TRP A 181 3.90 17.18 -3.57
CA TRP A 181 2.59 17.75 -3.25
C TRP A 181 2.37 19.08 -3.95
N ARG A 182 3.33 20.01 -3.85
CA ARG A 182 3.26 21.31 -4.54
C ARG A 182 3.07 21.14 -6.06
N MET A 183 3.81 20.22 -6.68
CA MET A 183 3.66 19.94 -8.13
C MET A 183 2.30 19.33 -8.49
N LEU A 184 1.63 18.66 -7.56
CA LEU A 184 0.27 18.17 -7.77
C LEU A 184 -0.75 19.32 -7.69
N GLU A 185 -0.61 20.21 -6.70
CA GLU A 185 -1.47 21.39 -6.53
C GLU A 185 -1.43 22.33 -7.75
N GLU A 186 -0.25 22.51 -8.35
CA GLU A 186 -0.06 23.35 -9.55
C GLU A 186 -0.76 22.78 -10.82
N LYS A 187 -1.27 21.54 -10.75
CA LYS A 187 -2.00 20.88 -11.86
C LYS A 187 -3.52 20.84 -11.68
N LEU A 188 -4.00 21.25 -10.53
CA LEU A 188 -5.43 21.32 -10.19
C LEU A 188 -5.98 22.72 -10.44
#